data_e25c33d8489c91adfba7252d98927c42
#
_entry.id   e25c33d8489c91adfba7252d98927c42
#
_cell.length_a   1.000
_cell.length_b   1.000
_cell.length_c   1.000
_cell.angle_alpha   90.00
_cell.angle_beta   90.00
_cell.angle_gamma   90.00
#
_symmetry.space_group_name_H-M   'P 1'
#
loop_
_entity.id
_entity.type
_entity.pdbx_description
1 polymer ?
#
loop_
_entity_poly.entity_id
_entity_poly.type
_entity_poly.pdbx_seq_one_letter_code
_entity_poly.pdbx_strand_id
1 'polypeptide(L)'
;MSRYRHALPQLVDRLFLTDAGIGTTRRMIMATIPHAHITTAALAIALGGMTGAQTEQTWTDQFGVEPGELASTGRNPYFVLEPGYRLTLEDGDERLAVTVLADTKVVDGVETRVVEERESEGGELVEVSRNYFAISKRTNSVFYFGEDVDIYKNGKVVNHEGSWLAGVNGARFGLIMPGLPLLGGRYYQEIAPGIAMDRAQIVSTNGTLKVPAGSFTTVLRIEETTPLERGAREYKLYAPGVGLLQEESLRLVQHGTVR
;
A
#
# COMPACT_ATOMS: atom_id res chain seq x y z
N MET A 1 -4.22 -3.72 -1.34
CA MET A 1 -3.51 -4.96 -1.68
C MET A 1 -2.12 -4.58 -2.07
N SER A 2 -1.19 -4.95 -1.24
CA SER A 2 0.21 -4.62 -1.46
C SER A 2 0.84 -5.70 -2.34
N ARG A 3 1.33 -5.31 -3.52
CA ARG A 3 2.14 -6.17 -4.37
C ARG A 3 3.58 -6.22 -3.86
N TYR A 4 3.77 -6.59 -2.60
CA TYR A 4 5.12 -6.96 -2.17
C TYR A 4 5.49 -8.26 -2.87
N ARG A 5 5.95 -8.14 -4.13
CA ARG A 5 6.59 -9.24 -4.83
C ARG A 5 7.72 -9.73 -3.94
N HIS A 6 7.60 -10.93 -3.42
CA HIS A 6 8.76 -11.66 -2.94
C HIS A 6 9.71 -11.80 -4.14
N ALA A 7 10.62 -10.85 -4.27
CA ALA A 7 11.72 -10.93 -5.21
C ALA A 7 12.52 -12.17 -4.82
N LEU A 8 12.31 -13.27 -5.53
CA LEU A 8 13.23 -14.38 -5.52
C LEU A 8 14.60 -13.80 -5.88
N PRO A 9 15.66 -13.99 -5.07
CA PRO A 9 16.98 -13.50 -5.42
C PRO A 9 17.42 -14.24 -6.67
N GLN A 10 17.39 -13.56 -7.81
CA GLN A 10 18.09 -13.98 -9.00
C GLN A 10 19.57 -13.93 -8.65
N LEU A 11 20.15 -15.09 -8.41
CA LEU A 11 21.59 -15.29 -8.33
C LEU A 11 22.18 -14.92 -9.70
N VAL A 12 22.58 -13.66 -9.85
CA VAL A 12 23.43 -13.24 -10.96
C VAL A 12 24.86 -13.28 -10.46
N ASP A 13 25.52 -14.42 -10.72
CA ASP A 13 26.97 -14.50 -10.73
C ASP A 13 27.53 -13.47 -11.72
N ARG A 14 28.05 -12.36 -11.23
CA ARG A 14 28.98 -11.51 -11.96
C ARG A 14 30.33 -11.51 -11.26
N LEU A 15 31.22 -12.31 -11.80
CA LEU A 15 32.66 -12.15 -11.65
C LEU A 15 33.05 -10.69 -11.91
N PHE A 16 33.64 -10.05 -10.92
CA PHE A 16 34.44 -8.85 -11.15
C PHE A 16 35.92 -9.19 -11.01
N LEU A 17 36.58 -9.10 -12.12
CA LEU A 17 38.03 -9.05 -12.25
C LEU A 17 38.54 -7.74 -11.63
N THR A 18 39.58 -7.89 -10.85
CA THR A 18 40.43 -6.84 -10.28
C THR A 18 41.10 -5.99 -11.36
N ASP A 19 41.21 -4.70 -11.14
CA ASP A 19 42.38 -3.98 -11.61
C ASP A 19 42.89 -2.97 -10.57
N ALA A 20 44.19 -2.98 -10.39
CA ALA A 20 44.96 -2.24 -9.42
C ALA A 20 45.51 -0.97 -10.07
N GLY A 21 45.69 0.10 -9.28
CA GLY A 21 46.41 1.25 -9.82
C GLY A 21 46.53 2.48 -8.92
N ILE A 22 47.60 2.49 -8.15
CA ILE A 22 48.57 3.60 -7.92
C ILE A 22 48.11 4.86 -7.14
N GLY A 23 48.83 5.07 -6.08
CA GLY A 23 48.77 6.10 -5.06
C GLY A 23 49.19 7.52 -5.48
N THR A 24 48.94 8.44 -4.57
CA THR A 24 49.80 9.60 -4.31
C THR A 24 49.58 10.16 -2.91
N THR A 25 50.67 10.11 -2.15
CA THR A 25 50.84 10.71 -0.83
C THR A 25 50.96 12.22 -0.98
N ARG A 26 50.20 13.01 -0.22
CA ARG A 26 50.50 14.43 0.02
C ARG A 26 50.65 14.70 1.52
N ARG A 27 51.89 15.04 1.86
CA ARG A 27 52.32 15.55 3.17
C ARG A 27 51.60 16.87 3.48
N MET A 28 51.04 16.99 4.66
CA MET A 28 50.63 18.25 5.25
C MET A 28 51.72 18.76 6.18
N ILE A 29 52.15 20.00 5.92
CA ILE A 29 53.13 20.75 6.68
C ILE A 29 52.40 21.38 7.86
N MET A 30 52.89 21.14 9.08
CA MET A 30 52.50 21.85 10.31
C MET A 30 53.11 23.25 10.32
N ALA A 31 52.26 24.27 10.49
CA ALA A 31 52.70 25.61 10.90
C ALA A 31 52.27 25.88 12.35
N THR A 32 53.23 26.11 13.19
CA THR A 32 53.09 26.50 14.60
C THR A 32 52.84 28.01 14.70
N ILE A 33 51.80 28.44 15.45
CA ILE A 33 51.56 29.84 15.84
C ILE A 33 51.44 29.91 17.38
N PRO A 34 52.04 30.94 18.03
CA PRO A 34 52.23 30.96 19.47
C PRO A 34 51.05 31.51 20.27
N HIS A 35 51.04 31.13 21.55
CA HIS A 35 50.07 31.40 22.59
C HIS A 35 49.87 32.89 22.91
N ALA A 36 48.64 33.34 22.94
CA ALA A 36 48.22 34.52 23.69
C ALA A 36 47.08 34.11 24.66
N HIS A 37 47.35 34.26 25.95
CA HIS A 37 46.39 34.04 27.02
C HIS A 37 45.33 35.15 27.02
N ILE A 38 44.08 34.84 26.78
CA ILE A 38 42.93 35.68 27.11
C ILE A 38 42.01 34.86 27.99
N THR A 39 41.96 35.25 29.27
CA THR A 39 40.99 34.73 30.24
C THR A 39 39.65 35.36 29.96
N THR A 40 38.76 34.60 29.37
CA THR A 40 37.35 35.00 29.22
C THR A 40 36.48 34.06 30.07
N ALA A 41 35.80 34.66 31.04
CA ALA A 41 34.85 33.96 31.91
C ALA A 41 33.71 33.40 31.03
N ALA A 42 33.60 32.08 30.93
CA ALA A 42 32.53 31.39 30.23
C ALA A 42 31.29 31.35 31.11
N LEU A 43 30.31 32.16 30.78
CA LEU A 43 28.93 32.02 31.26
C LEU A 43 28.30 30.78 30.61
N ALA A 44 28.25 29.65 31.31
CA ALA A 44 27.60 28.44 30.85
C ALA A 44 26.08 28.65 30.86
N ILE A 45 25.52 29.02 29.71
CA ILE A 45 24.08 28.92 29.47
C ILE A 45 23.82 27.42 29.23
N ALA A 46 23.25 26.77 30.24
CA ALA A 46 22.70 25.43 30.08
C ALA A 46 21.49 25.51 29.12
N LEU A 47 21.73 25.32 27.82
CA LEU A 47 20.66 24.98 26.89
C LEU A 47 20.17 23.58 27.26
N GLY A 48 19.13 23.53 28.07
CA GLY A 48 18.35 22.31 28.26
C GLY A 48 17.88 21.83 26.89
N GLY A 49 18.53 20.80 26.36
CA GLY A 49 18.07 20.12 25.17
C GLY A 49 16.66 19.59 25.42
N MET A 50 15.66 20.27 24.89
CA MET A 50 14.36 19.67 24.67
C MET A 50 14.59 18.57 23.64
N THR A 51 14.87 17.35 24.10
CA THR A 51 14.66 16.17 23.29
C THR A 51 13.18 16.12 23.02
N GLY A 52 12.76 16.70 21.90
CA GLY A 52 11.40 16.51 21.40
C GLY A 52 11.21 15.01 21.29
N ALA A 53 10.41 14.44 22.20
CA ALA A 53 9.92 13.09 22.02
C ALA A 53 9.22 13.11 20.65
N GLN A 54 9.83 12.48 19.65
CA GLN A 54 9.12 12.15 18.43
C GLN A 54 7.94 11.29 18.88
N THR A 55 6.75 11.86 18.91
CA THR A 55 5.53 11.10 19.12
C THR A 55 5.51 10.07 17.98
N GLU A 56 5.69 8.82 18.35
CA GLU A 56 5.56 7.71 17.41
C GLU A 56 4.19 7.85 16.76
N GLN A 57 4.16 8.06 15.45
CA GLN A 57 2.92 8.33 14.74
C GLN A 57 2.10 7.03 14.75
N THR A 58 1.06 7.01 15.55
CA THR A 58 0.20 5.83 15.72
C THR A 58 -0.66 5.61 14.48
N TRP A 59 -0.82 4.33 14.14
CA TRP A 59 -1.71 3.87 13.08
C TRP A 59 -3.03 3.40 13.70
N THR A 60 -4.17 3.84 13.15
CA THR A 60 -5.47 3.33 13.58
C THR A 60 -5.61 1.87 13.18
N ASP A 61 -5.84 1.00 14.15
CA ASP A 61 -5.98 -0.45 13.99
C ASP A 61 -7.27 -1.00 14.60
N GLN A 62 -8.12 -0.12 15.13
CA GLN A 62 -9.43 -0.44 15.69
C GLN A 62 -10.48 0.48 15.07
N PHE A 63 -11.55 -0.12 14.59
CA PHE A 63 -12.61 0.58 13.88
C PHE A 63 -13.93 0.28 14.59
N GLY A 64 -14.55 1.33 15.16
CA GLY A 64 -15.82 1.21 15.86
C GLY A 64 -16.98 1.03 14.88
N VAL A 65 -17.09 -0.16 14.28
CA VAL A 65 -18.16 -0.56 13.37
C VAL A 65 -18.76 -1.87 13.83
N GLU A 66 -20.10 -1.91 13.91
CA GLU A 66 -20.83 -3.12 14.28
C GLU A 66 -21.20 -3.93 13.01
N PRO A 67 -21.25 -5.27 13.05
CA PRO A 67 -21.61 -6.10 11.90
C PRO A 67 -22.93 -5.67 11.24
N GLY A 68 -23.93 -5.28 12.02
CA GLY A 68 -25.24 -4.81 11.54
C GLY A 68 -25.20 -3.48 10.77
N GLU A 69 -24.12 -2.70 10.89
CA GLU A 69 -23.90 -1.46 10.14
C GLU A 69 -23.30 -1.72 8.75
N LEU A 70 -22.84 -2.93 8.49
CA LEU A 70 -22.16 -3.29 7.25
C LEU A 70 -23.14 -3.84 6.20
N ALA A 71 -22.76 -3.69 4.94
CA ALA A 71 -23.44 -4.25 3.77
C ALA A 71 -22.38 -4.73 2.77
N SER A 72 -22.74 -5.75 2.00
CA SER A 72 -21.91 -6.28 0.92
C SER A 72 -21.99 -5.47 -0.38
N THR A 73 -22.79 -4.40 -0.43
CA THR A 73 -22.99 -3.57 -1.64
C THR A 73 -23.15 -2.11 -1.27
N GLY A 74 -22.52 -1.22 -2.05
CA GLY A 74 -22.64 0.23 -1.87
C GLY A 74 -21.58 1.01 -2.64
N ARG A 75 -21.57 2.33 -2.46
CA ARG A 75 -20.59 3.24 -3.07
C ARG A 75 -19.88 4.06 -2.00
N ASN A 76 -18.57 3.91 -1.95
CA ASN A 76 -17.69 4.91 -1.41
C ASN A 76 -17.29 5.86 -2.55
N PRO A 77 -17.00 7.14 -2.31
CA PRO A 77 -16.54 8.05 -3.36
C PRO A 77 -15.37 7.52 -4.20
N TYR A 78 -14.45 6.77 -3.59
CA TYR A 78 -13.23 6.25 -4.22
C TYR A 78 -13.19 4.72 -4.34
N PHE A 79 -14.28 4.02 -3.98
CA PHE A 79 -14.36 2.57 -4.03
C PHE A 79 -15.79 2.13 -4.36
N VAL A 80 -15.99 1.59 -5.57
CA VAL A 80 -17.30 1.11 -6.02
C VAL A 80 -17.45 -0.37 -5.66
N LEU A 81 -18.38 -0.69 -4.74
CA LEU A 81 -18.65 -2.05 -4.30
C LEU A 81 -20.02 -2.53 -4.83
N GLU A 82 -20.25 -2.35 -6.13
CA GLU A 82 -21.49 -2.76 -6.82
C GLU A 82 -21.19 -3.90 -7.78
N PRO A 83 -21.96 -5.01 -7.72
CA PRO A 83 -21.79 -6.14 -8.63
C PRO A 83 -21.76 -5.75 -10.11
N GLY A 84 -20.81 -6.34 -10.84
CA GLY A 84 -20.57 -6.06 -12.25
C GLY A 84 -19.67 -4.86 -12.52
N TYR A 85 -19.30 -4.06 -11.51
CA TYR A 85 -18.33 -2.99 -11.72
C TYR A 85 -16.93 -3.56 -11.95
N ARG A 86 -16.21 -2.99 -12.91
CA ARG A 86 -14.89 -3.47 -13.31
C ARG A 86 -13.93 -2.33 -13.56
N LEU A 87 -12.66 -2.55 -13.20
CA LEU A 87 -11.49 -1.73 -13.58
C LEU A 87 -10.52 -2.63 -14.35
N THR A 88 -9.83 -2.03 -15.33
CA THR A 88 -8.70 -2.68 -15.99
C THR A 88 -7.55 -1.69 -16.01
N LEU A 89 -6.41 -2.09 -15.45
CA LEU A 89 -5.17 -1.34 -15.45
C LEU A 89 -4.12 -2.10 -16.25
N GLU A 90 -3.26 -1.38 -16.97
CA GLU A 90 -2.21 -1.97 -17.81
C GLU A 90 -0.91 -1.16 -17.75
N ASP A 91 0.22 -1.85 -17.91
CA ASP A 91 1.54 -1.28 -18.18
C ASP A 91 2.36 -2.28 -19.03
N GLY A 92 2.58 -1.95 -20.30
CA GLY A 92 3.26 -2.84 -21.24
C GLY A 92 2.50 -4.16 -21.42
N ASP A 93 3.06 -5.24 -20.95
CA ASP A 93 2.48 -6.59 -20.99
C ASP A 93 1.85 -7.03 -19.66
N GLU A 94 1.93 -6.19 -18.64
CA GLU A 94 1.26 -6.41 -17.34
C GLU A 94 -0.19 -5.88 -17.39
N ARG A 95 -1.09 -6.65 -16.81
CA ARG A 95 -2.51 -6.31 -16.72
C ARG A 95 -3.11 -6.74 -15.40
N LEU A 96 -3.86 -5.83 -14.77
CA LEU A 96 -4.70 -6.07 -13.62
C LEU A 96 -6.18 -5.86 -14.00
N ALA A 97 -7.01 -6.86 -13.79
CA ALA A 97 -8.47 -6.75 -13.94
C ALA A 97 -9.13 -6.92 -12.57
N VAL A 98 -9.72 -5.85 -12.06
CA VAL A 98 -10.50 -5.83 -10.81
C VAL A 98 -11.98 -5.95 -11.16
N THR A 99 -12.69 -6.92 -10.60
CA THR A 99 -14.11 -7.15 -10.88
C THR A 99 -14.89 -7.36 -9.58
N VAL A 100 -15.93 -6.57 -9.38
CA VAL A 100 -16.88 -6.77 -8.28
C VAL A 100 -17.85 -7.87 -8.71
N LEU A 101 -17.72 -9.07 -8.12
CA LEU A 101 -18.56 -10.21 -8.43
C LEU A 101 -19.96 -10.08 -7.81
N ALA A 102 -20.92 -10.86 -8.29
CA ALA A 102 -22.23 -11.00 -7.65
C ALA A 102 -22.16 -11.84 -6.35
N ASP A 103 -21.09 -12.61 -6.22
CA ASP A 103 -20.86 -13.53 -5.10
C ASP A 103 -20.60 -12.77 -3.80
N THR A 104 -21.04 -13.39 -2.70
CA THR A 104 -20.76 -12.96 -1.33
C THR A 104 -20.10 -14.08 -0.54
N LYS A 105 -19.36 -13.74 0.52
CA LYS A 105 -18.80 -14.68 1.50
C LYS A 105 -19.02 -14.13 2.91
N VAL A 106 -19.42 -14.98 3.82
CA VAL A 106 -19.48 -14.60 5.25
C VAL A 106 -18.09 -14.79 5.84
N VAL A 107 -17.50 -13.71 6.35
CA VAL A 107 -16.21 -13.69 7.04
C VAL A 107 -16.39 -13.01 8.38
N ASP A 108 -15.97 -13.65 9.45
CA ASP A 108 -16.10 -13.16 10.85
C ASP A 108 -17.52 -12.65 11.17
N GLY A 109 -18.56 -13.40 10.71
CA GLY A 109 -19.97 -13.07 10.92
C GLY A 109 -20.53 -11.94 10.04
N VAL A 110 -19.74 -11.37 9.13
CA VAL A 110 -20.14 -10.31 8.21
C VAL A 110 -20.30 -10.84 6.79
N GLU A 111 -21.43 -10.53 6.13
CA GLU A 111 -21.59 -10.78 4.70
C GLU A 111 -20.76 -9.77 3.91
N THR A 112 -19.71 -10.25 3.25
CA THR A 112 -18.81 -9.46 2.41
C THR A 112 -19.09 -9.66 0.93
N ARG A 113 -18.73 -8.68 0.11
CA ARG A 113 -18.70 -8.77 -1.34
C ARG A 113 -17.37 -9.34 -1.80
N VAL A 114 -17.43 -10.28 -2.76
CA VAL A 114 -16.22 -10.78 -3.42
C VAL A 114 -15.82 -9.80 -4.52
N VAL A 115 -14.58 -9.30 -4.42
CA VAL A 115 -13.93 -8.54 -5.50
C VAL A 115 -12.77 -9.38 -5.99
N GLU A 116 -12.87 -9.85 -7.24
CA GLU A 116 -11.82 -10.64 -7.87
C GLU A 116 -10.82 -9.71 -8.56
N GLU A 117 -9.55 -9.93 -8.31
CA GLU A 117 -8.43 -9.36 -9.04
C GLU A 117 -7.71 -10.46 -9.80
N ARG A 118 -7.43 -10.20 -11.05
CA ARG A 118 -6.73 -11.12 -11.94
C ARG A 118 -5.54 -10.39 -12.53
N GLU A 119 -4.37 -10.90 -12.22
CA GLU A 119 -3.10 -10.40 -12.74
C GLU A 119 -2.57 -11.29 -13.83
N SER A 120 -2.10 -10.68 -14.90
CA SER A 120 -1.43 -11.39 -15.99
C SER A 120 -0.19 -10.63 -16.44
N GLU A 121 0.82 -11.38 -16.88
CA GLU A 121 2.09 -10.88 -17.40
C GLU A 121 2.40 -11.64 -18.70
N GLY A 122 2.70 -10.91 -19.78
CA GLY A 122 2.89 -11.53 -21.10
C GLY A 122 1.69 -12.32 -21.63
N GLY A 123 0.48 -12.01 -21.14
CA GLY A 123 -0.75 -12.71 -21.46
C GLY A 123 -1.00 -14.00 -20.64
N GLU A 124 -0.05 -14.39 -19.78
CA GLU A 124 -0.21 -15.52 -18.86
C GLU A 124 -0.76 -15.04 -17.51
N LEU A 125 -1.70 -15.79 -16.94
CA LEU A 125 -2.23 -15.54 -15.61
C LEU A 125 -1.17 -15.87 -14.57
N VAL A 126 -0.87 -14.90 -13.67
CA VAL A 126 0.13 -15.04 -12.60
C VAL A 126 -0.50 -15.09 -11.22
N GLU A 127 -1.62 -14.38 -11.01
CA GLU A 127 -2.34 -14.38 -9.74
C GLU A 127 -3.85 -14.19 -9.94
N VAL A 128 -4.63 -14.83 -9.08
CA VAL A 128 -6.04 -14.49 -8.85
C VAL A 128 -6.25 -14.35 -7.36
N SER A 129 -6.64 -13.16 -6.92
CA SER A 129 -7.07 -12.93 -5.54
C SER A 129 -8.58 -12.65 -5.50
N ARG A 130 -9.25 -13.20 -4.47
CA ARG A 130 -10.66 -12.95 -4.17
C ARG A 130 -10.73 -12.28 -2.82
N ASN A 131 -11.02 -11.02 -2.86
CA ASN A 131 -10.98 -10.09 -1.74
C ASN A 131 -12.37 -9.89 -1.16
N TYR A 132 -12.48 -9.82 0.15
CA TYR A 132 -13.74 -9.79 0.88
C TYR A 132 -13.95 -8.42 1.53
N PHE A 133 -14.83 -7.61 0.93
CA PHE A 133 -15.10 -6.25 1.40
C PHE A 133 -16.52 -6.09 1.92
N ALA A 134 -16.67 -5.21 2.92
CA ALA A 134 -17.97 -4.72 3.35
C ALA A 134 -17.94 -3.19 3.54
N ILE A 135 -19.07 -2.53 3.28
CA ILE A 135 -19.21 -1.07 3.36
C ILE A 135 -20.12 -0.67 4.51
N SER A 136 -19.71 0.33 5.29
CA SER A 136 -20.57 0.89 6.33
C SER A 136 -21.70 1.71 5.73
N LYS A 137 -22.93 1.36 6.08
CA LYS A 137 -24.15 2.11 5.73
C LYS A 137 -24.16 3.52 6.30
N ARG A 138 -23.44 3.76 7.40
CA ARG A 138 -23.41 5.03 8.13
C ARG A 138 -22.34 5.98 7.60
N THR A 139 -21.13 5.46 7.29
CA THR A 139 -19.97 6.29 6.94
C THR A 139 -19.50 6.13 5.50
N ASN A 140 -20.03 5.15 4.76
CA ASN A 140 -19.52 4.71 3.46
C ASN A 140 -18.04 4.26 3.49
N SER A 141 -17.46 4.01 4.66
CA SER A 141 -16.11 3.42 4.77
C SER A 141 -16.16 1.96 4.33
N VAL A 142 -15.15 1.52 3.57
CA VAL A 142 -15.03 0.14 3.09
C VAL A 142 -13.98 -0.57 3.92
N PHE A 143 -14.34 -1.73 4.46
CA PHE A 143 -13.50 -2.57 5.30
C PHE A 143 -13.09 -3.83 4.57
N TYR A 144 -11.87 -4.30 4.85
CA TYR A 144 -11.26 -5.47 4.25
C TYR A 144 -11.20 -6.61 5.25
N PHE A 145 -11.87 -7.71 4.90
CA PHE A 145 -12.07 -8.88 5.79
C PHE A 145 -11.18 -10.06 5.44
N GLY A 146 -10.39 -9.97 4.37
CA GLY A 146 -9.49 -11.04 3.99
C GLY A 146 -9.54 -11.36 2.51
N GLU A 147 -8.74 -12.34 2.11
CA GLU A 147 -8.62 -12.78 0.73
C GLU A 147 -8.28 -14.27 0.63
N ASP A 148 -8.70 -14.88 -0.49
CA ASP A 148 -8.18 -16.15 -0.98
C ASP A 148 -7.30 -15.85 -2.21
N VAL A 149 -6.04 -16.30 -2.19
CA VAL A 149 -5.04 -16.08 -3.24
C VAL A 149 -4.72 -17.38 -3.94
N ASP A 150 -4.69 -17.35 -5.27
CA ASP A 150 -4.20 -18.43 -6.13
C ASP A 150 -3.02 -17.90 -6.95
N ILE A 151 -1.80 -18.38 -6.67
CA ILE A 151 -0.60 -18.06 -7.45
C ILE A 151 -0.45 -19.07 -8.58
N TYR A 152 -0.30 -18.58 -9.81
CA TYR A 152 -0.22 -19.38 -11.01
C TYR A 152 1.21 -19.48 -11.55
N LYS A 153 1.55 -20.66 -12.09
CA LYS A 153 2.75 -20.90 -12.90
C LYS A 153 2.43 -21.92 -13.97
N ASN A 154 2.70 -21.58 -15.24
CA ASN A 154 2.38 -22.44 -16.39
C ASN A 154 0.89 -22.87 -16.41
N GLY A 155 -0.02 -21.95 -16.12
CA GLY A 155 -1.47 -22.17 -16.13
C GLY A 155 -2.02 -23.05 -14.99
N LYS A 156 -1.22 -23.32 -13.94
CA LYS A 156 -1.62 -24.14 -12.79
C LYS A 156 -1.40 -23.37 -11.49
N VAL A 157 -2.33 -23.49 -10.54
CA VAL A 157 -2.15 -23.00 -9.18
C VAL A 157 -1.00 -23.77 -8.51
N VAL A 158 -0.03 -23.06 -7.98
CA VAL A 158 1.17 -23.61 -7.33
C VAL A 158 1.20 -23.38 -5.82
N ASN A 159 0.57 -22.30 -5.31
CA ASN A 159 0.39 -22.03 -3.89
C ASN A 159 -0.74 -21.03 -3.64
N HIS A 160 -1.01 -20.73 -2.36
CA HIS A 160 -2.03 -19.82 -1.87
C HIS A 160 -1.42 -18.79 -0.90
N GLU A 161 -0.17 -18.42 -1.14
CA GLU A 161 0.55 -17.48 -0.28
C GLU A 161 -0.15 -16.12 -0.28
N GLY A 162 -0.23 -15.48 0.90
CA GLY A 162 -0.97 -14.24 1.10
C GLY A 162 -2.40 -14.42 1.60
N SER A 163 -3.02 -15.61 1.45
CA SER A 163 -4.41 -15.82 1.88
C SER A 163 -4.57 -15.65 3.39
N TRP A 164 -5.62 -14.92 3.79
CA TRP A 164 -5.97 -14.70 5.20
C TRP A 164 -7.46 -14.37 5.34
N LEU A 165 -8.02 -14.58 6.53
CA LEU A 165 -9.41 -14.22 6.85
C LEU A 165 -9.50 -13.61 8.25
N ALA A 166 -10.24 -12.53 8.41
CA ALA A 166 -10.57 -11.96 9.71
C ALA A 166 -11.26 -13.02 10.60
N GLY A 167 -10.94 -12.99 11.91
CA GLY A 167 -11.40 -13.99 12.88
C GLY A 167 -10.59 -15.28 12.90
N VAL A 168 -9.62 -15.48 11.99
CA VAL A 168 -8.78 -16.68 11.89
C VAL A 168 -7.34 -16.35 12.27
N ASN A 169 -6.71 -17.19 13.12
CA ASN A 169 -5.30 -17.06 13.54
C ASN A 169 -4.92 -15.66 14.08
N GLY A 170 -5.86 -14.96 14.72
CA GLY A 170 -5.64 -13.62 15.26
C GLY A 170 -5.71 -12.50 14.23
N ALA A 171 -6.04 -12.81 12.98
CA ALA A 171 -6.28 -11.79 11.97
C ALA A 171 -7.58 -11.01 12.23
N ARG A 172 -7.56 -9.73 11.88
CA ARG A 172 -8.69 -8.80 12.04
C ARG A 172 -8.88 -8.02 10.75
N PHE A 173 -10.11 -7.58 10.50
CA PHE A 173 -10.38 -6.69 9.38
C PHE A 173 -9.71 -5.33 9.58
N GLY A 174 -9.43 -4.65 8.46
CA GLY A 174 -8.91 -3.29 8.42
C GLY A 174 -9.77 -2.37 7.58
N LEU A 175 -9.32 -1.13 7.41
CA LEU A 175 -10.00 -0.08 6.64
C LEU A 175 -9.30 0.06 5.28
N ILE A 176 -9.93 -0.41 4.19
CA ILE A 176 -9.34 -0.23 2.86
C ILE A 176 -9.56 1.17 2.30
N MET A 177 -10.74 1.77 2.53
CA MET A 177 -11.06 3.11 2.05
C MET A 177 -11.98 3.86 3.03
N PRO A 178 -11.54 4.98 3.62
CA PRO A 178 -12.42 5.79 4.47
C PRO A 178 -13.53 6.46 3.65
N GLY A 179 -14.72 6.61 4.25
CA GLY A 179 -15.83 7.32 3.61
C GLY A 179 -15.57 8.82 3.41
N LEU A 180 -14.74 9.39 4.27
CA LEU A 180 -14.22 10.76 4.17
C LEU A 180 -12.70 10.72 4.33
N PRO A 181 -11.93 10.68 3.24
CA PRO A 181 -10.48 10.72 3.31
C PRO A 181 -9.97 12.06 3.82
N LEU A 182 -9.21 12.06 4.92
CA LEU A 182 -8.59 13.24 5.51
C LEU A 182 -7.08 13.21 5.31
N LEU A 183 -6.50 14.32 4.85
CA LEU A 183 -5.04 14.46 4.67
C LEU A 183 -4.31 14.10 5.97
N GLY A 184 -3.31 13.21 5.86
CA GLY A 184 -2.54 12.71 7.00
C GLY A 184 -3.22 11.57 7.77
N GLY A 185 -4.44 11.15 7.41
CA GLY A 185 -5.12 9.99 7.99
C GLY A 185 -4.27 8.72 7.81
N ARG A 186 -4.12 7.93 8.89
CA ARG A 186 -3.27 6.74 8.97
C ARG A 186 -4.03 5.57 9.57
N TYR A 187 -4.03 4.44 8.90
CA TYR A 187 -4.78 3.26 9.33
C TYR A 187 -4.20 1.97 8.75
N TYR A 188 -4.50 0.86 9.41
CA TYR A 188 -4.26 -0.46 8.86
C TYR A 188 -5.34 -0.83 7.85
N GLN A 189 -4.92 -1.30 6.69
CA GLN A 189 -5.82 -1.84 5.66
C GLN A 189 -6.16 -3.30 5.93
N GLU A 190 -5.23 -4.02 6.57
CA GLU A 190 -5.35 -5.41 6.97
C GLU A 190 -4.47 -5.70 8.17
N ILE A 191 -4.91 -6.65 9.00
CA ILE A 191 -4.21 -7.00 10.24
C ILE A 191 -4.19 -8.53 10.34
N ALA A 192 -3.31 -9.17 9.57
CA ALA A 192 -3.06 -10.61 9.59
C ALA A 192 -1.60 -10.87 9.97
N PRO A 193 -1.29 -11.08 11.27
CA PRO A 193 0.08 -11.15 11.77
C PRO A 193 0.95 -12.16 11.03
N GLY A 194 2.07 -11.70 10.48
CA GLY A 194 3.02 -12.51 9.72
C GLY A 194 2.59 -12.87 8.29
N ILE A 195 1.42 -12.43 7.83
CA ILE A 195 0.89 -12.70 6.49
C ILE A 195 0.68 -11.37 5.76
N ALA A 196 -0.19 -10.49 6.27
CA ALA A 196 -0.58 -9.24 5.65
C ALA A 196 -0.83 -8.17 6.72
N MET A 197 -0.10 -7.07 6.68
CA MET A 197 -0.12 -6.01 7.71
C MET A 197 -0.06 -4.61 7.08
N ASP A 198 -0.70 -4.44 5.95
CA ASP A 198 -0.57 -3.21 5.18
C ASP A 198 -1.26 -2.02 5.83
N ARG A 199 -0.62 -0.87 5.66
CA ARG A 199 -1.00 0.40 6.28
C ARG A 199 -1.06 1.47 5.22
N ALA A 200 -2.09 2.29 5.29
CA ALA A 200 -2.32 3.39 4.38
C ALA A 200 -2.18 4.75 5.05
N GLN A 201 -1.50 5.67 4.40
CA GLN A 201 -1.52 7.09 4.74
C GLN A 201 -2.08 7.91 3.59
N ILE A 202 -3.04 8.79 3.87
CA ILE A 202 -3.57 9.73 2.89
C ILE A 202 -2.58 10.90 2.75
N VAL A 203 -1.93 11.00 1.58
CA VAL A 203 -0.88 12.00 1.32
C VAL A 203 -1.33 13.13 0.39
N SER A 204 -2.46 12.98 -0.32
CA SER A 204 -3.09 14.05 -1.10
C SER A 204 -4.57 13.74 -1.34
N THR A 205 -5.43 14.79 -1.40
CA THR A 205 -6.88 14.64 -1.63
C THR A 205 -7.39 15.46 -2.83
N ASN A 206 -6.54 16.22 -3.51
CA ASN A 206 -6.93 17.14 -4.58
C ASN A 206 -5.97 17.09 -5.79
N GLY A 207 -5.33 15.96 -6.01
CA GLY A 207 -4.45 15.76 -7.15
C GLY A 207 -5.17 15.81 -8.50
N THR A 208 -4.39 15.77 -9.58
CA THR A 208 -4.85 15.54 -10.93
C THR A 208 -4.02 14.44 -11.57
N LEU A 209 -4.64 13.60 -12.40
CA LEU A 209 -3.95 12.53 -13.11
C LEU A 209 -4.54 12.33 -14.50
N LYS A 210 -3.67 12.11 -15.48
CA LYS A 210 -4.03 11.66 -16.82
C LYS A 210 -3.58 10.21 -16.99
N VAL A 211 -4.52 9.34 -17.34
CA VAL A 211 -4.30 7.92 -17.67
C VAL A 211 -4.98 7.63 -19.01
N PRO A 212 -4.77 6.46 -19.64
CA PRO A 212 -5.42 6.10 -20.90
C PRO A 212 -6.96 6.21 -20.87
N ALA A 213 -7.59 5.87 -19.73
CA ALA A 213 -9.05 5.98 -19.55
C ALA A 213 -9.56 7.43 -19.50
N GLY A 214 -8.70 8.45 -19.31
CA GLY A 214 -9.12 9.86 -19.26
C GLY A 214 -8.26 10.75 -18.38
N SER A 215 -8.78 11.96 -18.10
CA SER A 215 -8.17 12.93 -17.21
C SER A 215 -9.07 13.12 -15.98
N PHE A 216 -8.48 13.03 -14.80
CA PHE A 216 -9.20 13.05 -13.53
C PHE A 216 -8.69 14.18 -12.63
N THR A 217 -9.61 14.76 -11.87
CA THR A 217 -9.33 15.76 -10.84
C THR A 217 -9.80 15.26 -9.48
N THR A 218 -9.44 15.95 -8.40
CA THR A 218 -9.74 15.52 -7.03
C THR A 218 -9.19 14.11 -6.75
N VAL A 219 -8.02 13.83 -7.34
CA VAL A 219 -7.36 12.53 -7.19
C VAL A 219 -6.85 12.38 -5.77
N LEU A 220 -7.28 11.31 -5.13
CA LEU A 220 -6.79 10.86 -3.84
C LEU A 220 -5.49 10.08 -4.07
N ARG A 221 -4.42 10.42 -3.32
CA ARG A 221 -3.18 9.66 -3.30
C ARG A 221 -2.98 9.05 -1.92
N ILE A 222 -2.80 7.75 -1.90
CA ILE A 222 -2.53 6.95 -0.71
C ILE A 222 -1.11 6.40 -0.81
N GLU A 223 -0.35 6.56 0.27
CA GLU A 223 0.93 5.87 0.49
C GLU A 223 0.65 4.60 1.26
N GLU A 224 1.08 3.47 0.75
CA GLU A 224 0.97 2.17 1.41
C GLU A 224 2.34 1.69 1.88
N THR A 225 2.36 1.09 3.06
CA THR A 225 3.58 0.55 3.71
C THR A 225 3.20 -0.70 4.49
N THR A 226 4.18 -1.57 4.79
CA THR A 226 3.96 -2.70 5.70
C THR A 226 5.05 -2.77 6.77
N PRO A 227 4.74 -3.16 8.02
CA PRO A 227 5.76 -3.45 9.02
C PRO A 227 6.47 -4.77 8.76
N LEU A 228 5.95 -5.63 7.88
CA LEU A 228 6.55 -6.93 7.55
C LEU A 228 7.79 -6.78 6.68
N GLU A 229 7.88 -5.68 5.91
CA GLU A 229 9.01 -5.39 5.05
C GLU A 229 9.53 -3.95 5.28
N ARG A 230 10.74 -3.86 5.79
CA ARG A 230 11.32 -2.56 6.12
C ARG A 230 11.66 -1.75 4.87
N GLY A 231 11.03 -0.58 4.75
CA GLY A 231 11.27 0.37 3.66
C GLY A 231 10.40 0.13 2.44
N ALA A 232 9.57 -0.90 2.45
CA ALA A 232 8.56 -1.10 1.42
C ALA A 232 7.57 0.06 1.42
N ARG A 233 7.32 0.62 0.23
CA ARG A 233 6.43 1.77 0.03
C ARG A 233 5.92 1.79 -1.40
N GLU A 234 4.63 1.96 -1.54
CA GLU A 234 3.98 2.16 -2.83
C GLU A 234 2.94 3.28 -2.78
N TYR A 235 2.42 3.67 -3.93
CA TYR A 235 1.40 4.71 -4.03
C TYR A 235 0.27 4.24 -4.92
N LYS A 236 -0.96 4.37 -4.38
CA LYS A 236 -2.18 4.16 -5.14
C LYS A 236 -2.92 5.48 -5.33
N LEU A 237 -3.42 5.70 -6.54
CA LEU A 237 -4.16 6.90 -6.89
C LEU A 237 -5.59 6.54 -7.29
N TYR A 238 -6.55 7.28 -6.74
CA TYR A 238 -7.98 7.01 -6.91
C TYR A 238 -8.73 8.26 -7.37
N ALA A 239 -9.79 8.09 -8.17
CA ALA A 239 -10.69 9.18 -8.53
C ALA A 239 -12.11 8.96 -8.03
N PRO A 240 -12.83 10.06 -7.68
CA PRO A 240 -14.22 9.97 -7.26
C PRO A 240 -15.10 9.34 -8.34
N GLY A 241 -15.98 8.42 -7.94
CA GLY A 241 -16.93 7.74 -8.81
C GLY A 241 -16.33 6.66 -9.71
N VAL A 242 -14.99 6.51 -9.70
CA VAL A 242 -14.23 5.54 -10.51
C VAL A 242 -13.54 4.51 -9.63
N GLY A 243 -12.71 4.92 -8.68
CA GLY A 243 -11.86 4.04 -7.90
C GLY A 243 -10.39 4.15 -8.33
N LEU A 244 -9.67 3.03 -8.36
CA LEU A 244 -8.25 2.95 -8.64
C LEU A 244 -7.91 3.42 -10.06
N LEU A 245 -7.03 4.43 -10.16
CA LEU A 245 -6.52 4.98 -11.42
C LEU A 245 -5.11 4.49 -11.74
N GLN A 246 -4.32 4.33 -10.69
CA GLN A 246 -2.91 3.95 -10.81
C GLN A 246 -2.46 3.19 -9.58
N GLU A 247 -1.71 2.14 -9.80
CA GLU A 247 -0.98 1.35 -8.82
C GLU A 247 0.40 1.07 -9.40
N GLU A 248 1.45 1.56 -8.72
CA GLU A 248 2.81 1.55 -9.27
C GLU A 248 2.88 2.10 -10.72
N SER A 249 3.24 1.25 -11.69
CA SER A 249 3.31 1.59 -13.11
C SER A 249 2.00 1.34 -13.85
N LEU A 250 1.12 0.47 -13.33
CA LEU A 250 -0.16 0.12 -13.93
C LEU A 250 -1.13 1.31 -13.93
N ARG A 251 -1.72 1.61 -15.08
CA ARG A 251 -2.64 2.74 -15.27
C ARG A 251 -3.98 2.30 -15.81
N LEU A 252 -5.03 2.93 -15.32
CA LEU A 252 -6.39 2.65 -15.74
C LEU A 252 -6.58 2.87 -17.24
N VAL A 253 -7.01 1.82 -17.93
CA VAL A 253 -7.36 1.84 -19.37
C VAL A 253 -8.87 1.76 -19.58
N GLN A 254 -9.62 1.12 -18.66
CA GLN A 254 -11.07 0.96 -18.76
C GLN A 254 -11.71 0.85 -17.39
N HIS A 255 -12.92 1.40 -17.25
CA HIS A 255 -13.78 1.22 -16.07
C HIS A 255 -15.26 1.25 -16.43
N GLY A 256 -16.08 0.70 -15.53
CA GLY A 256 -17.54 0.74 -15.67
C GLY A 256 -18.22 -0.59 -15.35
N THR A 257 -19.54 -0.63 -15.45
CA THR A 257 -20.31 -1.84 -15.22
C THR A 257 -20.36 -2.68 -16.50
N VAL A 258 -19.97 -3.93 -16.41
CA VAL A 258 -20.12 -4.91 -17.50
C VAL A 258 -21.55 -5.42 -17.46
N ARG A 259 -22.27 -5.30 -18.59
CA ARG A 259 -23.62 -5.81 -18.78
C ARG A 259 -23.62 -7.24 -19.26
#